data_f2a9d8167719bc806b56672a9955200f
#
_entry.id   f2a9d8167719bc806b56672a9955200f
#
_cell.length_a   1.000
_cell.length_b   1.000
_cell.length_c   1.000
_cell.angle_alpha   90.00
_cell.angle_beta   90.00
_cell.angle_gamma   90.00
#
_symmetry.space_group_name_H-M   'P 1'
#
loop_
_entity.id
_entity.type
_entity.pdbx_description
1 polymer ?
#
loop_
_entity_poly.entity_id
_entity_poly.type
_entity_poly.pdbx_seq_one_letter_code
_entity_poly.pdbx_strand_id
1 'polypeptide(L)'
;MSQNKMGKITAAEDTFRKAISLDFAKAPSKANLAYLLCDQGHFDEGINEIQTALALDKDNLKIHDNFLFCLNYSPDLSAEEIYTCYKNFDNLDSKNTTPKWLRVQTSKKKRKLKIGYVSGELSKTSVSRFIEPIFINHDQKQFEIYAFAKVPNHDYITSSIKSHCDGWVNIDEMSPKDLASKIRDLGIDILVDLAGHVQGNKLGVFRYKPAPVSLSWWVGFGYTTGLSAIDYFLADKTLVPKGSEHLFAEKVWKLDHPCSTVFRPDPNTGSVNALPALTNGFITFGTLTRSIRLNDRVIKTWANILKKVPNSRLIINSINFRYDEMKEIFIEKFKKAGISQDRLDIGYDSPPWNVLRKIDIGLDCFPHNSGTTLVEHLYMGNPYITLADRPSVGRIGSHYLNAIGHGEWIAHSEEEYVEKACDLSANLENLSKIRQQLRPEMNASPLRQEKDFVKHLEQTYQQMWNCFLARKA
;
A
#
# COMPACT_ATOMS: atom_id res chain seq x y z
N MET A 1 17.19 -10.62 12.15
CA MET A 1 16.16 -9.59 12.38
C MET A 1 16.59 -8.44 13.29
N SER A 2 17.23 -8.67 14.45
CA SER A 2 17.65 -7.57 15.35
C SER A 2 18.70 -6.63 14.74
N GLN A 3 19.72 -7.15 14.06
CA GLN A 3 20.80 -6.35 13.44
C GLN A 3 20.27 -5.46 12.29
N ASN A 4 19.37 -5.97 11.46
CA ASN A 4 18.71 -5.16 10.42
C ASN A 4 17.91 -4.02 11.05
N LYS A 5 17.18 -4.27 12.15
CA LYS A 5 16.47 -3.22 12.90
C LYS A 5 17.39 -2.18 13.56
N MET A 6 18.66 -2.51 13.75
CA MET A 6 19.70 -1.60 14.25
C MET A 6 20.50 -0.92 13.12
N GLY A 7 20.14 -1.17 11.86
CA GLY A 7 20.79 -0.57 10.69
C GLY A 7 22.16 -1.18 10.33
N LYS A 8 22.52 -2.27 10.96
CA LYS A 8 23.75 -3.02 10.62
C LYS A 8 23.46 -4.00 9.48
N ILE A 9 23.34 -3.47 8.27
CA ILE A 9 22.88 -4.20 7.09
C ILE A 9 23.88 -5.28 6.69
N THR A 10 25.15 -4.90 6.57
CA THR A 10 26.25 -5.83 6.24
C THR A 10 26.34 -6.96 7.27
N ALA A 11 26.31 -6.64 8.56
CA ALA A 11 26.34 -7.65 9.62
C ALA A 11 25.08 -8.54 9.64
N ALA A 12 23.93 -8.02 9.24
CA ALA A 12 22.72 -8.81 9.10
C ALA A 12 22.82 -9.78 7.92
N GLU A 13 23.31 -9.31 6.78
CA GLU A 13 23.55 -10.12 5.59
C GLU A 13 24.53 -11.24 5.87
N ASP A 14 25.69 -10.95 6.44
CA ASP A 14 26.71 -11.94 6.84
C ASP A 14 26.11 -12.99 7.79
N THR A 15 25.28 -12.56 8.74
CA THR A 15 24.61 -13.48 9.68
C THR A 15 23.66 -14.43 8.96
N PHE A 16 22.87 -13.95 8.01
CA PHE A 16 21.97 -14.81 7.22
C PHE A 16 22.77 -15.76 6.32
N ARG A 17 23.81 -15.28 5.61
CA ARG A 17 24.67 -16.12 4.77
C ARG A 17 25.37 -17.20 5.61
N LYS A 18 25.85 -16.88 6.82
CA LYS A 18 26.41 -17.83 7.75
C LYS A 18 25.39 -18.86 8.24
N ALA A 19 24.18 -18.44 8.60
CA ALA A 19 23.13 -19.37 9.02
C ALA A 19 22.75 -20.34 7.88
N ILE A 20 22.70 -19.85 6.64
CA ILE A 20 22.43 -20.65 5.44
C ILE A 20 23.58 -21.69 5.23
N SER A 21 24.85 -21.30 5.37
CA SER A 21 26.01 -22.21 5.21
C SER A 21 26.06 -23.30 6.26
N LEU A 22 25.54 -23.01 7.47
CA LEU A 22 25.45 -23.98 8.58
C LEU A 22 24.18 -24.84 8.56
N ASP A 23 23.34 -24.69 7.52
CA ASP A 23 22.03 -25.35 7.35
C ASP A 23 21.04 -25.09 8.51
N PHE A 24 21.30 -24.04 9.28
CA PHE A 24 20.47 -23.66 10.41
C PHE A 24 19.28 -22.79 9.93
N ALA A 25 18.05 -23.26 10.19
CA ALA A 25 16.83 -22.57 9.78
C ALA A 25 16.93 -22.02 8.33
N LYS A 26 17.40 -22.85 7.39
CA LYS A 26 17.85 -22.46 6.05
C LYS A 26 16.79 -21.71 5.25
N ALA A 27 15.55 -22.22 5.19
CA ALA A 27 14.49 -21.57 4.45
C ALA A 27 14.11 -20.20 5.04
N PRO A 28 13.84 -20.01 6.35
CA PRO A 28 13.62 -18.71 6.94
C PRO A 28 14.79 -17.74 6.79
N SER A 29 16.05 -18.24 6.87
CA SER A 29 17.24 -17.41 6.70
C SER A 29 17.35 -16.88 5.28
N LYS A 30 17.10 -17.71 4.26
CA LYS A 30 17.04 -17.30 2.86
C LYS A 30 15.93 -16.29 2.59
N ALA A 31 14.73 -16.49 3.15
CA ALA A 31 13.63 -15.54 2.99
C ALA A 31 13.92 -14.18 3.63
N ASN A 32 14.63 -14.15 4.77
CA ASN A 32 15.04 -12.90 5.40
C ASN A 32 16.19 -12.21 4.63
N LEU A 33 17.13 -12.98 4.08
CA LEU A 33 18.18 -12.46 3.21
C LEU A 33 17.58 -11.84 1.94
N ALA A 34 16.63 -12.53 1.32
CA ALA A 34 15.93 -12.04 0.14
C ALA A 34 15.26 -10.68 0.37
N TYR A 35 14.56 -10.52 1.50
CA TYR A 35 13.94 -9.24 1.85
C TYR A 35 15.01 -8.14 2.02
N LEU A 36 16.12 -8.44 2.68
CA LEU A 36 17.22 -7.50 2.88
C LEU A 36 17.84 -7.06 1.54
N LEU A 37 18.03 -8.00 0.62
CA LEU A 37 18.56 -7.74 -0.73
C LEU A 37 17.60 -6.86 -1.55
N CYS A 38 16.29 -7.15 -1.50
CA CYS A 38 15.29 -6.30 -2.14
C CYS A 38 15.27 -4.87 -1.55
N ASP A 39 15.45 -4.73 -0.23
CA ASP A 39 15.54 -3.41 0.43
C ASP A 39 16.76 -2.60 -0.04
N GLN A 40 17.82 -3.27 -0.47
CA GLN A 40 19.03 -2.67 -1.08
C GLN A 40 18.90 -2.45 -2.60
N GLY A 41 17.79 -2.88 -3.20
CA GLY A 41 17.53 -2.81 -4.65
C GLY A 41 18.20 -3.93 -5.46
N HIS A 42 18.60 -5.04 -4.82
CA HIS A 42 19.15 -6.24 -5.47
C HIS A 42 18.03 -7.27 -5.71
N PHE A 43 17.10 -6.95 -6.62
CA PHE A 43 15.87 -7.72 -6.82
C PHE A 43 16.12 -9.12 -7.37
N ASP A 44 17.00 -9.28 -8.36
CA ASP A 44 17.25 -10.59 -8.98
C ASP A 44 17.80 -11.59 -7.96
N GLU A 45 18.81 -11.18 -7.18
CA GLU A 45 19.37 -12.00 -6.13
C GLU A 45 18.32 -12.27 -5.03
N GLY A 46 17.57 -11.26 -4.60
CA GLY A 46 16.52 -11.40 -3.60
C GLY A 46 15.42 -12.37 -4.04
N ILE A 47 14.93 -12.26 -5.26
CA ILE A 47 13.90 -13.15 -5.81
C ILE A 47 14.42 -14.59 -5.91
N ASN A 48 15.68 -14.80 -6.35
CA ASN A 48 16.31 -16.12 -6.43
C ASN A 48 16.45 -16.76 -5.03
N GLU A 49 16.89 -16.00 -4.03
CA GLU A 49 17.03 -16.49 -2.65
C GLU A 49 15.67 -16.91 -2.06
N ILE A 50 14.60 -16.15 -2.30
CA ILE A 50 13.29 -16.50 -1.75
C ILE A 50 12.64 -17.66 -2.50
N GLN A 51 12.86 -17.81 -3.82
CA GLN A 51 12.45 -18.99 -4.58
C GLN A 51 13.17 -20.26 -4.07
N THR A 52 14.46 -20.15 -3.75
CA THR A 52 15.21 -21.25 -3.10
C THR A 52 14.63 -21.57 -1.72
N ALA A 53 14.24 -20.56 -0.93
CA ALA A 53 13.58 -20.76 0.36
C ALA A 53 12.24 -21.52 0.20
N LEU A 54 11.45 -21.18 -0.81
CA LEU A 54 10.20 -21.87 -1.13
C LEU A 54 10.41 -23.31 -1.58
N ALA A 55 11.49 -23.59 -2.32
CA ALA A 55 11.84 -24.96 -2.69
C ALA A 55 12.19 -25.84 -1.47
N LEU A 56 12.75 -25.24 -0.41
CA LEU A 56 13.09 -25.92 0.84
C LEU A 56 11.89 -26.11 1.78
N ASP A 57 10.94 -25.18 1.76
CA ASP A 57 9.73 -25.18 2.63
C ASP A 57 8.54 -24.64 1.85
N LYS A 58 8.03 -25.46 0.95
CA LYS A 58 7.01 -25.09 -0.05
C LYS A 58 5.64 -24.74 0.51
N ASP A 59 5.34 -25.22 1.72
CA ASP A 59 4.02 -25.02 2.34
C ASP A 59 4.04 -23.85 3.36
N ASN A 60 5.16 -23.13 3.48
CA ASN A 60 5.33 -22.03 4.43
C ASN A 60 4.68 -20.75 3.93
N LEU A 61 3.47 -20.47 4.40
CA LEU A 61 2.68 -19.29 4.00
C LEU A 61 3.42 -17.97 4.23
N LYS A 62 4.25 -17.87 5.28
CA LYS A 62 5.02 -16.63 5.54
C LYS A 62 6.09 -16.37 4.49
N ILE A 63 6.74 -17.43 3.99
CA ILE A 63 7.72 -17.30 2.91
C ILE A 63 7.01 -16.92 1.61
N HIS A 64 5.84 -17.50 1.34
CA HIS A 64 5.00 -17.10 0.20
C HIS A 64 4.54 -15.64 0.31
N ASP A 65 4.05 -15.20 1.46
CA ASP A 65 3.67 -13.80 1.66
C ASP A 65 4.85 -12.84 1.37
N ASN A 66 6.04 -13.16 1.89
CA ASN A 66 7.25 -12.37 1.62
C ASN A 66 7.61 -12.37 0.12
N PHE A 67 7.50 -13.52 -0.54
CA PHE A 67 7.75 -13.64 -1.98
C PHE A 67 6.81 -12.76 -2.79
N LEU A 68 5.50 -12.91 -2.58
CA LEU A 68 4.47 -12.14 -3.27
C LEU A 68 4.60 -10.63 -2.99
N PHE A 69 4.98 -10.28 -1.77
CA PHE A 69 5.29 -8.89 -1.42
C PHE A 69 6.46 -8.35 -2.24
N CYS A 70 7.60 -9.06 -2.29
CA CYS A 70 8.79 -8.62 -3.04
C CYS A 70 8.53 -8.51 -4.54
N LEU A 71 7.73 -9.42 -5.13
CA LEU A 71 7.40 -9.41 -6.56
C LEU A 71 6.74 -8.11 -7.01
N ASN A 72 5.92 -7.48 -6.14
CA ASN A 72 5.28 -6.21 -6.47
C ASN A 72 6.26 -5.05 -6.68
N TYR A 73 7.47 -5.16 -6.16
CA TYR A 73 8.52 -4.14 -6.30
C TYR A 73 9.51 -4.45 -7.43
N SER A 74 9.48 -5.67 -7.98
CA SER A 74 10.38 -6.05 -9.08
C SER A 74 10.17 -5.17 -10.30
N PRO A 75 11.23 -4.52 -10.82
CA PRO A 75 11.12 -3.63 -11.98
C PRO A 75 10.93 -4.37 -13.30
N ASP A 76 11.33 -5.65 -13.38
CA ASP A 76 11.52 -6.37 -14.64
C ASP A 76 10.42 -7.39 -14.95
N LEU A 77 9.63 -7.79 -13.93
CA LEU A 77 8.54 -8.74 -14.11
C LEU A 77 7.28 -8.08 -14.68
N SER A 78 6.67 -8.74 -15.65
CA SER A 78 5.37 -8.34 -16.18
C SER A 78 4.23 -8.56 -15.17
N ALA A 79 3.10 -7.91 -15.39
CA ALA A 79 1.91 -8.07 -14.55
C ALA A 79 1.39 -9.52 -14.59
N GLU A 80 1.50 -10.20 -15.72
CA GLU A 80 1.08 -11.58 -15.94
C GLU A 80 1.96 -12.58 -15.20
N GLU A 81 3.27 -12.38 -15.21
CA GLU A 81 4.22 -13.21 -14.44
C GLU A 81 3.96 -13.09 -12.94
N ILE A 82 3.78 -11.87 -12.45
CA ILE A 82 3.45 -11.63 -11.04
C ILE A 82 2.10 -12.28 -10.69
N TYR A 83 1.06 -12.07 -11.52
CA TYR A 83 -0.25 -12.68 -11.28
C TYR A 83 -0.19 -14.21 -11.23
N THR A 84 0.61 -14.83 -12.09
CA THR A 84 0.81 -16.28 -12.09
C THR A 84 1.35 -16.76 -10.74
N CYS A 85 2.28 -16.03 -10.13
CA CYS A 85 2.78 -16.35 -8.80
C CYS A 85 1.69 -16.21 -7.72
N TYR A 86 0.87 -15.16 -7.80
CA TYR A 86 -0.26 -14.95 -6.89
C TYR A 86 -1.31 -16.05 -7.03
N LYS A 87 -1.65 -16.46 -8.24
CA LYS A 87 -2.60 -17.56 -8.52
C LYS A 87 -2.12 -18.89 -7.93
N ASN A 88 -0.82 -19.14 -7.94
CA ASN A 88 -0.25 -20.35 -7.36
C ASN A 88 -0.41 -20.41 -5.84
N PHE A 89 -0.55 -19.27 -5.17
CA PHE A 89 -0.79 -19.19 -3.73
C PHE A 89 -2.11 -19.86 -3.31
N ASP A 90 -3.13 -19.87 -4.17
CA ASP A 90 -4.41 -20.52 -3.88
C ASP A 90 -4.29 -22.04 -3.69
N ASN A 91 -3.33 -22.67 -4.36
CA ASN A 91 -3.11 -24.11 -4.30
C ASN A 91 -2.50 -24.59 -2.97
N LEU A 92 -1.96 -23.65 -2.17
CA LEU A 92 -1.38 -23.96 -0.87
C LEU A 92 -2.51 -24.23 0.14
N ASP A 93 -2.40 -25.34 0.86
CA ASP A 93 -3.31 -25.71 1.94
C ASP A 93 -4.81 -25.85 1.55
N SER A 94 -5.07 -26.22 0.27
CA SER A 94 -6.44 -26.35 -0.26
C SER A 94 -7.27 -27.53 0.34
N LYS A 95 -6.66 -28.37 1.16
CA LYS A 95 -7.23 -29.66 1.55
C LYS A 95 -8.37 -29.62 2.60
N ASN A 96 -8.68 -28.48 3.23
CA ASN A 96 -9.58 -28.43 4.38
C ASN A 96 -10.65 -27.33 4.38
N THR A 97 -11.02 -26.77 3.24
CA THR A 97 -11.83 -25.56 3.18
C THR A 97 -13.23 -25.75 2.59
N THR A 98 -13.99 -26.72 3.07
CA THR A 98 -15.42 -26.77 2.74
C THR A 98 -16.15 -25.66 3.51
N PRO A 99 -16.84 -24.73 2.82
CA PRO A 99 -17.63 -23.70 3.49
C PRO A 99 -18.71 -24.34 4.36
N LYS A 100 -18.65 -24.08 5.66
CA LYS A 100 -19.66 -24.59 6.61
C LYS A 100 -20.45 -23.44 7.21
N TRP A 101 -20.95 -22.49 6.40
CA TRP A 101 -21.94 -21.60 6.96
C TRP A 101 -23.30 -22.29 7.03
N LEU A 102 -23.74 -22.38 8.25
CA LEU A 102 -25.08 -22.78 8.57
C LEU A 102 -26.04 -21.67 8.16
N ARG A 103 -26.96 -22.00 7.22
CA ARG A 103 -28.15 -21.24 6.80
C ARG A 103 -28.07 -19.73 7.06
N VAL A 104 -27.73 -18.98 6.01
CA VAL A 104 -28.03 -17.55 5.99
C VAL A 104 -29.51 -17.40 6.34
N GLN A 105 -29.81 -16.77 7.48
CA GLN A 105 -31.19 -16.45 7.80
C GLN A 105 -31.67 -15.40 6.79
N THR A 106 -32.28 -15.88 5.73
CA THR A 106 -33.03 -15.06 4.76
C THR A 106 -34.37 -14.63 5.38
N SER A 107 -34.35 -14.14 6.61
CA SER A 107 -35.58 -13.63 7.23
C SER A 107 -36.06 -12.44 6.41
N LYS A 108 -37.35 -12.44 6.02
CA LYS A 108 -38.01 -11.32 5.34
C LYS A 108 -38.03 -10.02 6.15
N LYS A 109 -37.56 -10.03 7.38
CA LYS A 109 -37.40 -8.82 8.21
C LYS A 109 -36.12 -8.09 7.81
N LYS A 110 -36.23 -6.81 7.46
CA LYS A 110 -35.09 -5.88 7.32
C LYS A 110 -34.24 -5.95 8.59
N ARG A 111 -33.07 -6.58 8.53
CA ARG A 111 -32.07 -6.56 9.59
C ARG A 111 -30.84 -5.77 9.13
N LYS A 112 -30.08 -5.30 10.04
CA LYS A 112 -28.77 -4.69 9.71
C LYS A 112 -27.84 -5.74 9.09
N LEU A 113 -27.00 -5.31 8.12
CA LEU A 113 -25.90 -6.13 7.63
C LEU A 113 -24.73 -6.06 8.61
N LYS A 114 -24.14 -7.22 8.90
CA LYS A 114 -22.95 -7.32 9.74
C LYS A 114 -21.71 -7.31 8.89
N ILE A 115 -20.91 -6.27 9.03
CA ILE A 115 -19.65 -6.08 8.32
C ILE A 115 -18.50 -6.38 9.27
N GLY A 116 -17.63 -7.32 8.90
CA GLY A 116 -16.42 -7.65 9.66
C GLY A 116 -15.17 -7.17 8.96
N TYR A 117 -14.38 -6.32 9.59
CA TYR A 117 -13.09 -5.85 9.08
C TYR A 117 -11.95 -6.63 9.75
N VAL A 118 -11.08 -7.23 8.94
CA VAL A 118 -9.91 -7.99 9.41
C VAL A 118 -8.65 -7.20 9.14
N SER A 119 -7.92 -6.84 10.20
CA SER A 119 -6.67 -6.09 10.09
C SER A 119 -5.69 -6.43 11.19
N GLY A 120 -4.39 -6.46 10.87
CA GLY A 120 -3.31 -6.49 11.84
C GLY A 120 -2.93 -5.12 12.42
N GLU A 121 -3.51 -4.01 11.92
CA GLU A 121 -3.02 -2.65 12.17
C GLU A 121 -4.14 -1.61 12.35
N LEU A 122 -5.08 -1.84 13.29
CA LEU A 122 -6.07 -0.82 13.68
C LEU A 122 -5.54 0.07 14.82
N SER A 123 -4.38 0.68 14.58
CA SER A 123 -3.66 1.59 15.48
C SER A 123 -3.08 2.76 14.71
N LYS A 124 -2.38 3.67 15.38
CA LYS A 124 -1.73 4.84 14.77
C LYS A 124 -0.62 4.41 13.81
N THR A 125 -0.99 4.18 12.56
CA THR A 125 -0.10 3.90 11.44
C THR A 125 -0.40 4.86 10.28
N SER A 126 0.41 4.83 9.24
CA SER A 126 0.12 5.64 8.03
C SER A 126 -1.22 5.26 7.38
N VAL A 127 -1.62 4.00 7.48
CA VAL A 127 -2.88 3.48 6.89
C VAL A 127 -4.10 3.90 7.70
N SER A 128 -3.95 4.19 9.00
CA SER A 128 -5.08 4.59 9.85
C SER A 128 -5.82 5.83 9.36
N ARG A 129 -5.13 6.72 8.64
CA ARG A 129 -5.70 7.93 8.03
C ARG A 129 -6.74 7.64 6.95
N PHE A 130 -6.73 6.43 6.40
CA PHE A 130 -7.69 5.94 5.39
C PHE A 130 -8.78 5.06 6.01
N ILE A 131 -8.47 4.39 7.11
CA ILE A 131 -9.36 3.41 7.75
C ILE A 131 -10.26 4.06 8.81
N GLU A 132 -9.72 4.92 9.65
CA GLU A 132 -10.48 5.57 10.74
C GLU A 132 -11.73 6.31 10.24
N PRO A 133 -11.67 7.10 9.12
CA PRO A 133 -12.86 7.77 8.58
C PRO A 133 -14.00 6.81 8.25
N ILE A 134 -13.70 5.57 7.85
CA ILE A 134 -14.69 4.57 7.47
C ILE A 134 -15.47 4.12 8.70
N PHE A 135 -14.77 3.71 9.75
CA PHE A 135 -15.42 3.26 10.99
C PHE A 135 -16.29 4.33 11.61
N ILE A 136 -15.83 5.59 11.60
CA ILE A 136 -16.57 6.73 12.22
C ILE A 136 -17.85 7.07 11.46
N ASN A 137 -17.87 6.88 10.13
CA ASN A 137 -18.96 7.38 9.28
C ASN A 137 -19.97 6.30 8.85
N HIS A 138 -19.84 5.05 9.31
CA HIS A 138 -20.82 4.01 9.03
C HIS A 138 -22.23 4.37 9.58
N ASP A 139 -23.26 4.09 8.77
CA ASP A 139 -24.65 4.21 9.20
C ASP A 139 -25.04 3.06 10.13
N GLN A 140 -24.91 3.30 11.42
CA GLN A 140 -25.26 2.34 12.47
C GLN A 140 -26.75 1.95 12.49
N LYS A 141 -27.63 2.59 11.73
CA LYS A 141 -29.03 2.16 11.58
C LYS A 141 -29.17 1.02 10.60
N GLN A 142 -28.29 0.90 9.63
CA GLN A 142 -28.31 -0.11 8.57
C GLN A 142 -27.25 -1.20 8.72
N PHE A 143 -26.15 -0.90 9.42
CA PHE A 143 -25.00 -1.79 9.56
C PHE A 143 -24.65 -2.05 11.02
N GLU A 144 -24.11 -3.22 11.30
CA GLU A 144 -23.39 -3.57 12.51
C GLU A 144 -21.93 -3.81 12.15
N ILE A 145 -21.01 -3.12 12.82
CA ILE A 145 -19.60 -3.10 12.48
C ILE A 145 -18.78 -3.91 13.48
N TYR A 146 -18.04 -4.88 12.98
CA TYR A 146 -17.16 -5.73 13.77
C TYR A 146 -15.72 -5.55 13.32
N ALA A 147 -14.79 -5.37 14.27
CA ALA A 147 -13.36 -5.34 14.02
C ALA A 147 -12.71 -6.63 14.55
N PHE A 148 -12.00 -7.32 13.69
CA PHE A 148 -11.13 -8.44 14.00
C PHE A 148 -9.69 -7.94 13.90
N ALA A 149 -9.11 -7.53 15.03
CA ALA A 149 -7.89 -6.74 15.05
C ALA A 149 -6.80 -7.37 15.90
N LYS A 150 -5.57 -7.35 15.38
CA LYS A 150 -4.36 -7.53 16.17
C LYS A 150 -3.80 -6.14 16.49
N VAL A 151 -3.86 -5.72 17.74
CA VAL A 151 -3.35 -4.40 18.17
C VAL A 151 -2.39 -4.61 19.35
N PRO A 152 -1.08 -4.62 19.10
CA PRO A 152 -0.08 -4.80 20.16
C PRO A 152 -0.10 -3.68 21.20
N ASN A 153 -0.32 -2.44 20.75
CA ASN A 153 -0.38 -1.27 21.62
C ASN A 153 -1.65 -0.46 21.31
N HIS A 154 -2.50 -0.29 22.33
CA HIS A 154 -3.69 0.54 22.23
C HIS A 154 -3.31 2.02 22.26
N ASP A 155 -3.71 2.76 21.24
CA ASP A 155 -3.53 4.20 21.13
C ASP A 155 -4.89 4.92 20.91
N TYR A 156 -4.84 6.24 20.67
CA TYR A 156 -6.06 7.02 20.48
C TYR A 156 -6.83 6.63 19.21
N ILE A 157 -6.14 6.19 18.14
CA ILE A 157 -6.78 5.69 16.91
C ILE A 157 -7.51 4.37 17.20
N THR A 158 -6.85 3.44 17.91
CA THR A 158 -7.49 2.19 18.34
C THR A 158 -8.75 2.48 19.16
N SER A 159 -8.67 3.42 20.10
CA SER A 159 -9.80 3.82 20.94
C SER A 159 -10.92 4.45 20.11
N SER A 160 -10.58 5.33 19.17
CA SER A 160 -11.50 5.96 18.25
C SER A 160 -12.25 4.92 17.39
N ILE A 161 -11.53 4.01 16.73
CA ILE A 161 -12.13 2.95 15.91
C ILE A 161 -13.02 2.05 16.77
N LYS A 162 -12.52 1.59 17.93
CA LYS A 162 -13.23 0.68 18.82
C LYS A 162 -14.56 1.25 19.32
N SER A 163 -14.63 2.56 19.58
CA SER A 163 -15.85 3.22 20.04
C SER A 163 -16.97 3.29 18.97
N HIS A 164 -16.63 3.03 17.69
CA HIS A 164 -17.56 3.01 16.57
C HIS A 164 -17.89 1.59 16.09
N CYS A 165 -17.41 0.55 16.79
CA CYS A 165 -17.71 -0.84 16.49
C CYS A 165 -18.79 -1.40 17.41
N ASP A 166 -19.70 -2.21 16.86
CA ASP A 166 -20.64 -3.04 17.63
C ASP A 166 -19.95 -4.24 18.29
N GLY A 167 -18.81 -4.68 17.70
CA GLY A 167 -17.99 -5.75 18.27
C GLY A 167 -16.50 -5.60 17.94
N TRP A 168 -15.67 -5.94 18.93
CA TRP A 168 -14.21 -5.95 18.81
C TRP A 168 -13.64 -7.30 19.26
N VAL A 169 -12.93 -7.98 18.36
CA VAL A 169 -12.29 -9.28 18.63
C VAL A 169 -10.78 -9.15 18.48
N ASN A 170 -10.04 -9.43 19.56
CA ASN A 170 -8.59 -9.57 19.46
C ASN A 170 -8.24 -10.91 18.77
N ILE A 171 -7.46 -10.84 17.69
CA ILE A 171 -7.11 -11.99 16.84
C ILE A 171 -5.64 -12.40 16.93
N ASP A 172 -4.88 -11.87 17.89
CA ASP A 172 -3.42 -12.07 17.94
C ASP A 172 -3.03 -13.54 18.01
N GLU A 173 -3.60 -14.27 18.96
CA GLU A 173 -3.29 -15.68 19.23
C GLU A 173 -4.26 -16.67 18.55
N MET A 174 -5.23 -16.18 17.80
CA MET A 174 -6.22 -17.05 17.14
C MET A 174 -5.65 -17.73 15.92
N SER A 175 -5.82 -19.05 15.85
CA SER A 175 -5.57 -19.77 14.59
C SER A 175 -6.58 -19.34 13.51
N PRO A 176 -6.23 -19.48 12.21
CA PRO A 176 -7.18 -19.19 11.13
C PRO A 176 -8.50 -19.95 11.27
N LYS A 177 -8.48 -21.18 11.76
CA LYS A 177 -9.68 -22.02 11.98
C LYS A 177 -10.55 -21.48 13.11
N ASP A 178 -9.95 -21.09 14.23
CA ASP A 178 -10.68 -20.58 15.40
C ASP A 178 -11.28 -19.20 15.08
N LEU A 179 -10.53 -18.34 14.39
CA LEU A 179 -11.03 -17.07 13.91
C LEU A 179 -12.20 -17.26 12.92
N ALA A 180 -12.08 -18.21 12.01
CA ALA A 180 -13.18 -18.53 11.07
C ALA A 180 -14.43 -19.01 11.81
N SER A 181 -14.29 -19.82 12.86
CA SER A 181 -15.42 -20.24 13.69
C SER A 181 -16.05 -19.04 14.40
N LYS A 182 -15.25 -18.18 15.02
CA LYS A 182 -15.73 -16.99 15.71
C LYS A 182 -16.50 -16.03 14.77
N ILE A 183 -16.01 -15.83 13.54
CA ILE A 183 -16.67 -15.00 12.52
C ILE A 183 -18.05 -15.59 12.17
N ARG A 184 -18.13 -16.92 11.98
CA ARG A 184 -19.40 -17.63 11.71
C ARG A 184 -20.39 -17.50 12.87
N ASP A 185 -19.93 -17.69 14.09
CA ASP A 185 -20.77 -17.64 15.30
C ASP A 185 -21.38 -16.24 15.50
N LEU A 186 -20.61 -15.19 15.15
CA LEU A 186 -21.10 -13.81 15.14
C LEU A 186 -22.08 -13.52 14.00
N GLY A 187 -22.15 -14.39 13.00
CA GLY A 187 -23.03 -14.25 11.85
C GLY A 187 -22.64 -13.07 10.94
N ILE A 188 -21.35 -12.86 10.71
CA ILE A 188 -20.85 -11.83 9.79
C ILE A 188 -21.36 -12.12 8.38
N ASP A 189 -21.92 -11.11 7.73
CA ASP A 189 -22.46 -11.20 6.36
C ASP A 189 -21.41 -10.93 5.31
N ILE A 190 -20.62 -9.88 5.53
CA ILE A 190 -19.55 -9.45 4.63
C ILE A 190 -18.26 -9.33 5.43
N LEU A 191 -17.22 -10.04 5.00
CA LEU A 191 -15.90 -10.00 5.61
C LEU A 191 -14.93 -9.27 4.69
N VAL A 192 -14.26 -8.26 5.23
CA VAL A 192 -13.36 -7.36 4.51
C VAL A 192 -11.92 -7.59 4.98
N ASP A 193 -11.03 -7.97 4.05
CA ASP A 193 -9.60 -7.97 4.27
C ASP A 193 -9.04 -6.55 4.06
N LEU A 194 -8.31 -6.04 5.05
CA LEU A 194 -7.64 -4.74 5.00
C LEU A 194 -6.11 -4.85 4.95
N ALA A 195 -5.56 -6.00 4.66
CA ALA A 195 -4.12 -6.25 4.78
C ALA A 195 -3.46 -6.84 3.52
N GLY A 196 -4.16 -7.66 2.73
CA GLY A 196 -3.52 -8.41 1.66
C GLY A 196 -2.34 -9.25 2.18
N HIS A 197 -1.22 -9.29 1.47
CA HIS A 197 -0.03 -10.07 1.81
C HIS A 197 0.98 -9.34 2.72
N VAL A 198 0.59 -8.24 3.39
CA VAL A 198 1.52 -7.58 4.32
C VAL A 198 1.80 -8.45 5.55
N GLN A 199 2.93 -8.21 6.17
CA GLN A 199 3.32 -8.94 7.38
C GLN A 199 2.25 -8.87 8.45
N GLY A 200 1.86 -10.04 8.98
CA GLY A 200 0.82 -10.14 10.03
C GLY A 200 -0.60 -10.21 9.49
N ASN A 201 -0.78 -10.35 8.17
CA ASN A 201 -2.09 -10.58 7.56
C ASN A 201 -2.79 -11.81 8.14
N LYS A 202 -4.06 -11.93 7.83
CA LYS A 202 -4.93 -13.05 8.24
C LYS A 202 -5.62 -13.70 7.03
N LEU A 203 -4.99 -13.68 5.85
CA LEU A 203 -5.57 -14.26 4.62
C LEU A 203 -5.96 -15.73 4.80
N GLY A 204 -5.25 -16.48 5.63
CA GLY A 204 -5.60 -17.87 5.95
C GLY A 204 -7.01 -18.06 6.49
N VAL A 205 -7.64 -17.04 7.12
CA VAL A 205 -9.02 -17.15 7.60
C VAL A 205 -10.03 -17.18 6.44
N PHE A 206 -9.74 -16.46 5.37
CA PHE A 206 -10.63 -16.38 4.20
C PHE A 206 -10.75 -17.72 3.45
N ARG A 207 -9.72 -18.57 3.50
CA ARG A 207 -9.76 -19.93 2.96
C ARG A 207 -10.89 -20.77 3.56
N TYR A 208 -11.24 -20.55 4.82
CA TYR A 208 -12.37 -21.22 5.49
C TYR A 208 -13.72 -20.64 5.08
N LYS A 209 -13.74 -19.61 4.26
CA LYS A 209 -14.95 -18.92 3.81
C LYS A 209 -15.93 -18.67 4.97
N PRO A 210 -15.56 -17.91 6.00
CA PRO A 210 -16.35 -17.80 7.24
C PRO A 210 -17.56 -16.88 7.12
N ALA A 211 -17.65 -16.08 6.06
CA ALA A 211 -18.78 -15.20 5.76
C ALA A 211 -19.34 -15.48 4.36
N PRO A 212 -20.63 -15.23 4.11
CA PRO A 212 -21.28 -15.39 2.81
C PRO A 212 -20.61 -14.62 1.69
N VAL A 213 -20.20 -13.37 1.97
CA VAL A 213 -19.47 -12.49 1.04
C VAL A 213 -18.14 -12.12 1.65
N SER A 214 -17.09 -12.13 0.86
CA SER A 214 -15.77 -11.68 1.25
C SER A 214 -15.14 -10.81 0.17
N LEU A 215 -14.40 -9.81 0.60
CA LEU A 215 -13.65 -8.95 -0.31
C LEU A 215 -12.30 -8.56 0.28
N SER A 216 -11.32 -8.31 -0.58
CA SER A 216 -10.07 -7.66 -0.23
C SER A 216 -10.12 -6.20 -0.66
N TRP A 217 -9.76 -5.32 0.26
CA TRP A 217 -9.72 -3.89 0.04
C TRP A 217 -8.73 -3.24 1.00
N TRP A 218 -7.49 -3.27 0.65
CA TRP A 218 -6.46 -2.59 1.45
C TRP A 218 -6.42 -1.09 1.08
N VAL A 219 -7.56 -0.43 1.25
CA VAL A 219 -7.78 1.02 1.05
C VAL A 219 -7.09 1.62 -0.18
N GLY A 220 -6.99 0.84 -1.26
CA GLY A 220 -6.36 1.25 -2.52
C GLY A 220 -4.86 0.94 -2.63
N PHE A 221 -4.23 0.32 -1.63
CA PHE A 221 -2.79 0.00 -1.65
C PHE A 221 -2.45 -1.43 -2.08
N GLY A 222 -3.46 -2.30 -2.20
CA GLY A 222 -3.29 -3.72 -2.43
C GLY A 222 -3.26 -4.13 -3.90
N TYR A 223 -2.86 -5.37 -4.10
CA TYR A 223 -3.02 -6.15 -5.32
C TYR A 223 -3.88 -7.37 -5.00
N THR A 224 -4.21 -8.20 -6.00
CA THR A 224 -4.94 -9.45 -5.78
C THR A 224 -4.37 -10.25 -4.61
N THR A 225 -5.21 -10.97 -3.89
CA THR A 225 -4.74 -11.91 -2.85
C THR A 225 -4.33 -13.26 -3.44
N GLY A 226 -4.72 -13.52 -4.68
CA GLY A 226 -4.54 -14.81 -5.33
C GLY A 226 -5.52 -15.89 -4.83
N LEU A 227 -6.43 -15.57 -3.88
CA LEU A 227 -7.33 -16.53 -3.27
C LEU A 227 -8.69 -16.57 -3.95
N SER A 228 -9.06 -17.72 -4.55
CA SER A 228 -10.39 -17.97 -5.10
C SER A 228 -11.50 -17.96 -4.03
N ALA A 229 -11.14 -18.09 -2.76
CA ALA A 229 -12.06 -18.01 -1.63
C ALA A 229 -12.56 -16.58 -1.35
N ILE A 230 -11.87 -15.54 -1.83
CA ILE A 230 -12.30 -14.14 -1.72
C ILE A 230 -13.12 -13.79 -2.97
N ASP A 231 -14.36 -13.29 -2.77
CA ASP A 231 -15.28 -13.06 -3.89
C ASP A 231 -14.93 -11.84 -4.72
N TYR A 232 -14.48 -10.76 -4.05
CA TYR A 232 -14.28 -9.47 -4.70
C TYR A 232 -12.96 -8.81 -4.32
N PHE A 233 -12.39 -8.08 -5.27
CA PHE A 233 -11.35 -7.07 -5.04
C PHE A 233 -11.95 -5.69 -5.27
N LEU A 234 -11.98 -4.83 -4.25
CA LEU A 234 -12.55 -3.49 -4.35
C LEU A 234 -11.51 -2.51 -4.88
N ALA A 235 -11.84 -1.83 -5.96
CA ALA A 235 -10.98 -0.86 -6.63
C ALA A 235 -11.80 0.26 -7.27
N ASP A 236 -11.17 1.11 -8.05
CA ASP A 236 -11.78 2.05 -8.98
C ASP A 236 -11.22 1.88 -10.40
N LYS A 237 -11.67 2.75 -11.31
CA LYS A 237 -11.33 2.69 -12.73
C LYS A 237 -9.84 3.01 -13.00
N THR A 238 -9.19 3.77 -12.12
CA THR A 238 -7.78 4.16 -12.26
C THR A 238 -6.86 3.05 -11.77
N LEU A 239 -7.13 2.50 -10.57
CA LEU A 239 -6.34 1.40 -10.00
C LEU A 239 -6.41 0.14 -10.87
N VAL A 240 -7.61 -0.20 -11.37
CA VAL A 240 -7.81 -1.35 -12.25
C VAL A 240 -8.49 -0.88 -13.54
N PRO A 241 -7.71 -0.48 -14.56
CA PRO A 241 -8.25 -0.07 -15.86
C PRO A 241 -9.07 -1.17 -16.52
N LYS A 242 -9.97 -0.78 -17.43
CA LYS A 242 -10.73 -1.74 -18.24
C LYS A 242 -9.78 -2.65 -19.02
N GLY A 243 -10.00 -3.95 -18.94
CA GLY A 243 -9.18 -4.97 -19.61
C GLY A 243 -8.07 -5.56 -18.72
N SER A 244 -7.85 -5.01 -17.50
CA SER A 244 -6.86 -5.54 -16.55
C SER A 244 -7.46 -6.47 -15.48
N GLU A 245 -8.76 -6.69 -15.50
CA GLU A 245 -9.47 -7.47 -14.49
C GLU A 245 -9.03 -8.95 -14.45
N HIS A 246 -8.48 -9.46 -15.55
CA HIS A 246 -7.95 -10.82 -15.65
C HIS A 246 -6.68 -11.05 -14.81
N LEU A 247 -6.06 -9.99 -14.31
CA LEU A 247 -4.88 -10.02 -13.44
C LEU A 247 -5.23 -10.13 -11.94
N PHE A 248 -6.50 -10.46 -11.64
CA PHE A 248 -7.00 -10.62 -10.27
C PHE A 248 -7.69 -11.96 -10.14
N ALA A 249 -7.45 -12.68 -9.05
CA ALA A 249 -8.12 -13.94 -8.74
C ALA A 249 -9.58 -13.70 -8.33
N GLU A 250 -9.80 -12.58 -7.65
CA GLU A 250 -11.11 -12.12 -7.22
C GLU A 250 -11.84 -11.40 -8.38
N LYS A 251 -13.15 -11.36 -8.33
CA LYS A 251 -13.92 -10.48 -9.24
C LYS A 251 -13.67 -9.02 -8.84
N VAL A 252 -13.06 -8.24 -9.73
CA VAL A 252 -12.86 -6.80 -9.50
C VAL A 252 -14.22 -6.10 -9.42
N TRP A 253 -14.47 -5.44 -8.30
CA TRP A 253 -15.62 -4.56 -8.12
C TRP A 253 -15.13 -3.12 -8.12
N LYS A 254 -15.52 -2.38 -9.16
CA LYS A 254 -15.18 -0.96 -9.27
C LYS A 254 -16.22 -0.14 -8.53
N LEU A 255 -15.79 0.59 -7.51
CA LEU A 255 -16.66 1.46 -6.72
C LEU A 255 -17.26 2.53 -7.62
N ASP A 256 -18.55 2.78 -7.47
CA ASP A 256 -19.24 3.89 -8.15
C ASP A 256 -18.98 5.21 -7.41
N HIS A 257 -17.71 5.59 -7.39
CA HIS A 257 -17.18 6.81 -6.77
C HIS A 257 -15.87 7.16 -7.50
N PRO A 258 -15.48 8.43 -7.61
CA PRO A 258 -14.27 8.84 -8.33
C PRO A 258 -12.98 8.18 -7.83
N CYS A 259 -12.92 7.79 -6.56
CA CYS A 259 -11.79 7.07 -5.99
C CYS A 259 -12.27 5.96 -5.03
N SER A 260 -11.45 4.93 -4.84
CA SER A 260 -11.72 3.80 -3.93
C SER A 260 -11.10 3.97 -2.54
N THR A 261 -10.77 5.20 -2.17
CA THR A 261 -10.22 5.53 -0.85
C THR A 261 -10.62 6.94 -0.42
N VAL A 262 -10.44 7.22 0.87
CA VAL A 262 -10.65 8.53 1.50
C VAL A 262 -9.48 8.81 2.43
N PHE A 263 -9.08 10.06 2.58
CA PHE A 263 -7.93 10.44 3.39
C PHE A 263 -8.25 11.50 4.43
N ARG A 264 -7.84 11.26 5.67
CA ARG A 264 -7.88 12.21 6.78
C ARG A 264 -6.45 12.67 7.11
N PRO A 265 -6.10 13.95 6.88
CA PRO A 265 -4.77 14.46 7.21
C PRO A 265 -4.52 14.48 8.73
N ASP A 266 -3.25 14.46 9.12
CA ASP A 266 -2.87 14.68 10.51
C ASP A 266 -3.18 16.14 10.91
N PRO A 267 -3.81 16.39 12.06
CA PRO A 267 -4.15 17.73 12.50
C PRO A 267 -2.91 18.61 12.74
N ASN A 268 -1.74 18.01 12.92
CA ASN A 268 -0.49 18.72 13.22
C ASN A 268 0.33 19.08 11.96
N THR A 269 -0.20 18.86 10.74
CA THR A 269 0.53 19.20 9.50
C THR A 269 0.87 20.69 9.36
N GLY A 270 0.10 21.57 10.00
CA GLY A 270 0.27 23.02 9.89
C GLY A 270 -0.10 23.58 8.51
N SER A 271 0.29 24.81 8.22
CA SER A 271 0.01 25.50 6.94
C SER A 271 0.95 25.06 5.82
N VAL A 272 0.51 25.27 4.57
CA VAL A 272 1.39 25.23 3.39
C VAL A 272 2.31 26.44 3.43
N ASN A 273 3.60 26.22 3.26
CA ASN A 273 4.60 27.29 3.19
C ASN A 273 4.77 27.83 1.76
N ALA A 274 5.46 28.95 1.62
CA ALA A 274 5.90 29.46 0.31
C ALA A 274 6.76 28.42 -0.41
N LEU A 275 6.83 28.52 -1.74
CA LEU A 275 7.65 27.63 -2.57
C LEU A 275 9.13 27.74 -2.17
N PRO A 276 9.78 26.66 -1.71
CA PRO A 276 11.18 26.70 -1.28
C PRO A 276 12.16 27.24 -2.33
N ALA A 277 11.94 26.91 -3.60
CA ALA A 277 12.80 27.35 -4.70
C ALA A 277 12.93 28.88 -4.82
N LEU A 278 11.93 29.64 -4.40
CA LEU A 278 11.98 31.12 -4.41
C LEU A 278 13.04 31.68 -3.45
N THR A 279 13.31 30.97 -2.35
CA THR A 279 14.33 31.36 -1.36
C THR A 279 15.67 30.68 -1.64
N ASN A 280 15.62 29.40 -2.06
CA ASN A 280 16.83 28.60 -2.24
C ASN A 280 17.57 28.91 -3.54
N GLY A 281 16.87 29.42 -4.57
CA GLY A 281 17.44 29.67 -5.91
C GLY A 281 17.63 28.40 -6.74
N PHE A 282 17.08 27.25 -6.29
CA PHE A 282 17.10 25.98 -7.03
C PHE A 282 15.87 25.15 -6.68
N ILE A 283 15.48 24.27 -7.61
CA ILE A 283 14.39 23.31 -7.42
C ILE A 283 14.85 22.15 -6.51
N THR A 284 14.02 21.80 -5.55
CA THR A 284 14.15 20.60 -4.73
C THR A 284 13.11 19.57 -5.13
N PHE A 285 13.54 18.54 -5.82
CA PHE A 285 12.73 17.32 -6.02
C PHE A 285 12.76 16.49 -4.74
N GLY A 286 11.73 15.65 -4.52
CA GLY A 286 11.80 14.80 -3.35
C GLY A 286 10.75 13.70 -3.28
N THR A 287 11.05 12.74 -2.43
CA THR A 287 10.19 11.59 -2.16
C THR A 287 10.29 11.16 -0.70
N LEU A 288 9.18 10.65 -0.18
CA LEU A 288 9.13 9.96 1.10
C LEU A 288 8.71 8.51 0.83
N THR A 289 9.69 7.59 0.76
CA THR A 289 9.42 6.23 0.30
C THR A 289 10.35 5.20 0.92
N ARG A 290 9.92 3.93 0.95
CA ARG A 290 10.79 2.83 1.38
C ARG A 290 11.89 2.59 0.35
N SER A 291 13.08 2.19 0.83
CA SER A 291 14.23 1.88 -0.03
C SER A 291 13.93 0.81 -1.09
N ILE A 292 13.12 -0.19 -0.76
CA ILE A 292 12.69 -1.25 -1.70
C ILE A 292 12.02 -0.72 -2.99
N ARG A 293 11.51 0.53 -3.02
CA ARG A 293 10.95 1.13 -4.23
C ARG A 293 12.01 1.80 -5.12
N LEU A 294 13.22 2.00 -4.62
CA LEU A 294 14.29 2.69 -5.31
C LEU A 294 15.11 1.70 -6.17
N ASN A 295 14.48 1.14 -7.18
CA ASN A 295 15.14 0.27 -8.16
C ASN A 295 15.96 1.09 -9.17
N ASP A 296 16.76 0.41 -9.98
CA ASP A 296 17.70 1.06 -10.89
C ASP A 296 17.01 1.85 -12.03
N ARG A 297 15.77 1.47 -12.44
CA ARG A 297 14.95 2.25 -13.37
C ARG A 297 14.58 3.61 -12.77
N VAL A 298 14.10 3.61 -11.52
CA VAL A 298 13.76 4.83 -10.77
C VAL A 298 14.98 5.75 -10.62
N ILE A 299 16.12 5.19 -10.19
CA ILE A 299 17.36 5.96 -10.01
C ILE A 299 17.82 6.58 -11.32
N LYS A 300 17.82 5.83 -12.43
CA LYS A 300 18.18 6.31 -13.76
C LYS A 300 17.26 7.44 -14.23
N THR A 301 15.95 7.28 -14.06
CA THR A 301 14.95 8.28 -14.44
C THR A 301 15.11 9.57 -13.64
N TRP A 302 15.29 9.48 -12.32
CA TRP A 302 15.51 10.66 -11.50
C TRP A 302 16.86 11.32 -11.74
N ALA A 303 17.91 10.54 -12.01
CA ALA A 303 19.19 11.09 -12.45
C ALA A 303 19.08 11.89 -13.76
N ASN A 304 18.25 11.44 -14.71
CA ASN A 304 17.99 12.18 -15.94
C ASN A 304 17.27 13.51 -15.68
N ILE A 305 16.32 13.56 -14.75
CA ILE A 305 15.70 14.83 -14.32
C ILE A 305 16.75 15.78 -13.75
N LEU A 306 17.56 15.30 -12.81
CA LEU A 306 18.60 16.12 -12.18
C LEU A 306 19.63 16.64 -13.19
N LYS A 307 19.96 15.88 -14.25
CA LYS A 307 20.84 16.33 -15.32
C LYS A 307 20.20 17.40 -16.20
N LYS A 308 18.90 17.28 -16.49
CA LYS A 308 18.15 18.23 -17.31
C LYS A 308 17.79 19.53 -16.56
N VAL A 309 17.68 19.47 -15.22
CA VAL A 309 17.43 20.64 -14.38
C VAL A 309 18.68 20.95 -13.57
N PRO A 310 19.59 21.80 -14.10
CA PRO A 310 20.83 22.14 -13.43
C PRO A 310 20.60 22.74 -12.04
N ASN A 311 21.52 22.49 -11.11
CA ASN A 311 21.48 22.95 -9.72
C ASN A 311 20.31 22.42 -8.87
N SER A 312 19.39 21.62 -9.43
CA SER A 312 18.34 20.98 -8.63
C SER A 312 18.91 19.98 -7.65
N ARG A 313 18.19 19.72 -6.57
CA ARG A 313 18.53 18.76 -5.51
C ARG A 313 17.45 17.71 -5.38
N LEU A 314 17.80 16.56 -4.79
CA LEU A 314 16.86 15.47 -4.51
C LEU A 314 16.89 15.11 -3.03
N ILE A 315 15.72 15.18 -2.39
CA ILE A 315 15.51 14.69 -1.03
C ILE A 315 14.88 13.30 -1.10
N ILE A 316 15.48 12.32 -0.41
CA ILE A 316 14.90 10.98 -0.22
C ILE A 316 14.78 10.72 1.28
N ASN A 317 13.55 10.67 1.79
CA ASN A 317 13.28 10.48 3.21
C ASN A 317 12.65 9.11 3.48
N SER A 318 13.30 8.31 4.31
CA SER A 318 12.77 7.03 4.77
C SER A 318 13.42 6.59 6.07
N ILE A 319 12.67 5.84 6.89
CA ILE A 319 13.25 5.19 8.08
C ILE A 319 14.39 4.21 7.73
N ASN A 320 14.41 3.68 6.50
CA ASN A 320 15.51 2.84 6.00
C ASN A 320 16.84 3.59 5.99
N PHE A 321 16.80 4.92 5.82
CA PHE A 321 17.97 5.80 5.78
C PHE A 321 18.31 6.45 7.13
N ARG A 322 17.81 5.88 8.23
CA ARG A 322 18.23 6.31 9.58
C ARG A 322 19.70 6.03 9.83
N TYR A 323 20.26 5.03 9.15
CA TYR A 323 21.63 4.54 9.33
C TYR A 323 22.45 4.74 8.05
N ASP A 324 23.74 5.01 8.23
CA ASP A 324 24.60 5.44 7.13
C ASP A 324 24.85 4.36 6.08
N GLU A 325 24.99 3.07 6.48
CA GLU A 325 25.20 1.99 5.51
C GLU A 325 24.18 1.98 4.37
N MET A 326 22.88 2.16 4.68
CA MET A 326 21.86 2.21 3.63
C MET A 326 21.94 3.49 2.80
N LYS A 327 22.30 4.62 3.40
CA LYS A 327 22.49 5.89 2.67
C LYS A 327 23.62 5.76 1.65
N GLU A 328 24.75 5.19 2.08
CA GLU A 328 25.94 5.00 1.24
C GLU A 328 25.66 4.13 0.02
N ILE A 329 24.89 3.03 0.18
CA ILE A 329 24.46 2.20 -0.94
C ILE A 329 23.74 3.01 -2.00
N PHE A 330 22.77 3.85 -1.60
CA PHE A 330 21.99 4.63 -2.55
C PHE A 330 22.74 5.86 -3.09
N ILE A 331 23.57 6.51 -2.30
CA ILE A 331 24.49 7.56 -2.77
C ILE A 331 25.38 7.00 -3.89
N GLU A 332 25.97 5.82 -3.70
CA GLU A 332 26.82 5.20 -4.71
C GLU A 332 26.04 4.81 -5.99
N LYS A 333 24.79 4.35 -5.87
CA LYS A 333 23.92 4.12 -7.03
C LYS A 333 23.67 5.40 -7.84
N PHE A 334 23.35 6.52 -7.19
CA PHE A 334 23.18 7.81 -7.86
C PHE A 334 24.49 8.33 -8.45
N LYS A 335 25.62 8.15 -7.78
CA LYS A 335 26.94 8.50 -8.27
C LYS A 335 27.29 7.73 -9.56
N LYS A 336 27.01 6.41 -9.61
CA LYS A 336 27.11 5.61 -10.84
C LYS A 336 26.22 6.12 -11.95
N ALA A 337 25.04 6.66 -11.59
CA ALA A 337 24.15 7.33 -12.56
C ALA A 337 24.60 8.76 -12.93
N GLY A 338 25.75 9.23 -12.43
CA GLY A 338 26.37 10.53 -12.77
C GLY A 338 25.83 11.71 -11.95
N ILE A 339 25.30 11.48 -10.78
CA ILE A 339 24.83 12.53 -9.87
C ILE A 339 25.79 12.65 -8.67
N SER A 340 26.29 13.85 -8.44
CA SER A 340 27.20 14.15 -7.32
C SER A 340 26.45 14.16 -5.98
N GLN A 341 27.13 13.76 -4.92
CA GLN A 341 26.56 13.59 -3.58
C GLN A 341 26.01 14.89 -2.99
N ASP A 342 26.59 16.04 -3.32
CA ASP A 342 26.13 17.36 -2.85
C ASP A 342 24.74 17.76 -3.37
N ARG A 343 24.23 17.04 -4.37
CA ARG A 343 22.88 17.21 -4.91
C ARG A 343 21.84 16.28 -4.24
N LEU A 344 22.26 15.43 -3.30
CA LEU A 344 21.44 14.41 -2.67
C LEU A 344 21.32 14.70 -1.16
N ASP A 345 20.09 14.72 -0.66
CA ASP A 345 19.78 14.71 0.77
C ASP A 345 19.01 13.41 1.07
N ILE A 346 19.77 12.34 1.39
CA ILE A 346 19.22 11.01 1.71
C ILE A 346 19.27 10.81 3.21
N GLY A 347 18.10 10.67 3.86
CA GLY A 347 18.05 10.56 5.29
C GLY A 347 16.70 10.16 5.86
N TYR A 348 16.55 10.39 7.16
CA TYR A 348 15.30 10.20 7.87
C TYR A 348 15.02 11.37 8.80
N ASP A 349 13.91 12.02 8.58
CA ASP A 349 13.35 13.07 9.45
C ASP A 349 11.85 12.79 9.67
N SER A 350 11.36 13.13 10.85
CA SER A 350 9.97 12.90 11.26
C SER A 350 9.55 14.06 12.19
N PRO A 351 8.34 14.55 12.04
CA PRO A 351 7.23 14.07 11.20
C PRO A 351 7.41 14.42 9.71
N PRO A 352 6.73 13.70 8.78
CA PRO A 352 6.97 13.81 7.34
C PRO A 352 6.75 15.21 6.77
N TRP A 353 5.84 16.01 7.33
CA TRP A 353 5.58 17.40 6.87
C TRP A 353 6.76 18.35 7.05
N ASN A 354 7.71 18.07 7.93
CA ASN A 354 8.95 18.85 8.02
C ASN A 354 9.81 18.71 6.77
N VAL A 355 9.84 17.49 6.21
CA VAL A 355 10.55 17.21 4.96
C VAL A 355 9.78 17.76 3.77
N LEU A 356 8.46 17.53 3.73
CA LEU A 356 7.59 18.00 2.65
C LEU A 356 7.64 19.51 2.46
N ARG A 357 7.87 20.29 3.54
CA ARG A 357 8.06 21.74 3.44
C ARG A 357 9.33 22.16 2.69
N LYS A 358 10.31 21.26 2.56
CA LYS A 358 11.57 21.52 1.84
C LYS A 358 11.51 21.15 0.37
N ILE A 359 10.47 20.42 -0.05
CA ILE A 359 10.30 19.87 -1.40
C ILE A 359 9.41 20.81 -2.22
N ASP A 360 9.82 21.06 -3.47
CA ASP A 360 9.04 21.81 -4.45
C ASP A 360 8.15 20.86 -5.28
N ILE A 361 8.71 19.74 -5.78
CA ILE A 361 8.05 18.78 -6.65
C ILE A 361 8.32 17.37 -6.13
N GLY A 362 7.28 16.59 -5.94
CA GLY A 362 7.38 15.17 -5.59
C GLY A 362 7.75 14.28 -6.77
N LEU A 363 8.54 13.25 -6.53
CA LEU A 363 8.84 12.19 -7.50
C LEU A 363 8.37 10.84 -6.95
N ASP A 364 7.39 10.24 -7.61
CA ASP A 364 6.88 8.93 -7.22
C ASP A 364 7.70 7.79 -7.83
N CYS A 365 7.74 6.66 -7.12
CA CYS A 365 8.43 5.46 -7.55
C CYS A 365 7.57 4.60 -8.47
N PHE A 366 8.22 3.72 -9.22
CA PHE A 366 7.58 2.72 -10.08
C PHE A 366 8.45 1.44 -10.14
N PRO A 367 7.91 0.28 -10.47
CA PRO A 367 6.53 -0.02 -10.85
C PRO A 367 5.52 -0.02 -9.69
N HIS A 368 5.96 -0.01 -8.43
CA HIS A 368 5.11 0.11 -7.24
C HIS A 368 5.16 1.53 -6.71
N ASN A 369 4.06 2.26 -6.85
CA ASN A 369 3.96 3.63 -6.37
C ASN A 369 4.06 3.73 -4.84
N SER A 370 4.39 4.91 -4.35
CA SER A 370 4.20 5.27 -2.96
C SER A 370 2.70 5.35 -2.62
N GLY A 371 2.37 5.41 -1.35
CA GLY A 371 0.97 5.45 -0.91
C GLY A 371 0.66 6.73 -0.13
N THR A 372 0.57 6.60 1.20
CA THR A 372 0.23 7.69 2.12
C THR A 372 1.03 8.97 1.87
N THR A 373 2.31 8.84 1.59
CA THR A 373 3.18 10.00 1.37
C THR A 373 2.82 10.82 0.15
N LEU A 374 2.20 10.23 -0.90
CA LEU A 374 1.72 10.98 -2.07
C LEU A 374 0.55 11.89 -1.74
N VAL A 375 -0.43 11.42 -0.97
CA VAL A 375 -1.53 12.30 -0.54
C VAL A 375 -1.04 13.35 0.46
N GLU A 376 0.00 13.05 1.25
CA GLU A 376 0.65 14.01 2.12
C GLU A 376 1.40 15.10 1.31
N HIS A 377 2.05 14.73 0.17
CA HIS A 377 2.59 15.71 -0.78
C HIS A 377 1.52 16.70 -1.22
N LEU A 378 0.40 16.20 -1.74
CA LEU A 378 -0.72 17.04 -2.19
C LEU A 378 -1.25 17.94 -1.07
N TYR A 379 -1.44 17.38 0.12
CA TYR A 379 -1.94 18.13 1.26
C TYR A 379 -0.97 19.20 1.76
N MET A 380 0.34 19.00 1.54
CA MET A 380 1.38 19.98 1.84
C MET A 380 1.69 20.95 0.69
N GLY A 381 0.90 20.88 -0.39
CA GLY A 381 1.02 21.76 -1.54
C GLY A 381 2.13 21.36 -2.53
N ASN A 382 2.63 20.14 -2.45
CA ASN A 382 3.66 19.64 -3.36
C ASN A 382 3.01 18.84 -4.49
N PRO A 383 2.96 19.35 -5.74
CA PRO A 383 2.62 18.52 -6.89
C PRO A 383 3.65 17.41 -7.03
N TYR A 384 3.25 16.27 -7.60
CA TYR A 384 4.18 15.17 -7.86
C TYR A 384 3.95 14.57 -9.25
N ILE A 385 5.01 13.99 -9.82
CA ILE A 385 4.92 13.20 -11.05
C ILE A 385 4.87 11.73 -10.67
N THR A 386 3.99 10.98 -11.32
CA THR A 386 3.85 9.52 -11.17
C THR A 386 3.83 8.83 -12.53
N LEU A 387 4.33 7.60 -12.58
CA LEU A 387 4.22 6.74 -13.76
C LEU A 387 3.04 5.79 -13.58
N ALA A 388 2.11 5.80 -14.53
CA ALA A 388 1.03 4.82 -14.59
C ALA A 388 1.57 3.49 -15.14
N ASP A 389 1.91 2.60 -14.24
CA ASP A 389 2.45 1.26 -14.54
C ASP A 389 1.35 0.19 -14.40
N ARG A 390 1.71 -1.04 -14.06
CA ARG A 390 0.82 -2.19 -13.90
C ARG A 390 -0.25 -1.97 -12.81
N PRO A 391 -1.47 -2.52 -12.95
CA PRO A 391 -2.49 -2.47 -11.91
C PRO A 391 -2.12 -3.41 -10.72
N SER A 392 -2.54 -3.14 -9.51
CA SER A 392 -3.14 -1.89 -9.02
C SER A 392 -2.07 -0.99 -8.42
N VAL A 393 -1.00 -1.59 -7.88
CA VAL A 393 0.03 -0.93 -7.07
C VAL A 393 0.87 0.09 -7.85
N GLY A 394 0.97 -0.04 -9.16
CA GLY A 394 1.64 0.94 -10.03
C GLY A 394 0.71 2.06 -10.52
N ARG A 395 -0.46 2.21 -9.92
CA ARG A 395 -1.46 3.24 -10.26
C ARG A 395 -1.98 4.02 -9.07
N ILE A 396 -1.39 3.83 -7.90
CA ILE A 396 -1.77 4.54 -6.68
C ILE A 396 -1.58 6.05 -6.85
N GLY A 397 -0.45 6.48 -7.42
CA GLY A 397 -0.20 7.90 -7.70
C GLY A 397 -1.21 8.48 -8.68
N SER A 398 -1.50 7.75 -9.77
CA SER A 398 -2.50 8.14 -10.76
C SER A 398 -3.91 8.22 -10.17
N HIS A 399 -4.25 7.32 -9.26
CA HIS A 399 -5.54 7.29 -8.56
C HIS A 399 -5.78 8.59 -7.79
N TYR A 400 -4.79 9.07 -7.03
CA TYR A 400 -4.93 10.32 -6.29
C TYR A 400 -4.98 11.54 -7.19
N LEU A 401 -4.12 11.60 -8.22
CA LEU A 401 -4.10 12.73 -9.16
C LEU A 401 -5.43 12.86 -9.92
N ASN A 402 -5.99 11.75 -10.40
CA ASN A 402 -7.29 11.77 -11.04
C ASN A 402 -8.41 12.21 -10.08
N ALA A 403 -8.35 11.81 -8.80
CA ALA A 403 -9.34 12.20 -7.81
C ALA A 403 -9.35 13.69 -7.48
N ILE A 404 -8.22 14.39 -7.67
CA ILE A 404 -8.10 15.85 -7.46
C ILE A 404 -8.11 16.65 -8.77
N GLY A 405 -8.21 15.99 -9.94
CA GLY A 405 -8.30 16.65 -11.25
C GLY A 405 -6.96 16.99 -11.91
N HIS A 406 -5.83 16.42 -11.46
CA HIS A 406 -4.47 16.68 -11.96
C HIS A 406 -3.89 15.52 -12.77
N GLY A 407 -4.66 14.99 -13.73
CA GLY A 407 -4.21 13.92 -14.62
C GLY A 407 -3.01 14.29 -15.50
N GLU A 408 -2.72 15.57 -15.69
CA GLU A 408 -1.57 16.07 -16.45
C GLU A 408 -0.21 15.71 -15.84
N TRP A 409 -0.14 15.36 -14.57
CA TRP A 409 1.08 14.93 -13.89
C TRP A 409 1.27 13.40 -13.91
N ILE A 410 0.39 12.68 -14.58
CA ILE A 410 0.51 11.23 -14.82
C ILE A 410 1.30 11.01 -16.10
N ALA A 411 2.41 10.29 -16.02
CA ALA A 411 3.21 9.86 -17.14
C ALA A 411 2.87 8.42 -17.54
N HIS A 412 3.07 8.10 -18.82
CA HIS A 412 2.86 6.77 -19.40
C HIS A 412 4.16 6.13 -19.94
N SER A 413 5.26 6.86 -19.88
CA SER A 413 6.61 6.36 -20.10
C SER A 413 7.63 7.07 -19.20
N GLU A 414 8.82 6.50 -19.06
CA GLU A 414 9.90 7.12 -18.26
C GLU A 414 10.37 8.44 -18.90
N GLU A 415 10.33 8.53 -20.23
CA GLU A 415 10.64 9.75 -20.98
C GLU A 415 9.63 10.85 -20.66
N GLU A 416 8.34 10.55 -20.76
CA GLU A 416 7.25 11.47 -20.39
C GLU A 416 7.33 11.90 -18.93
N TYR A 417 7.71 10.97 -18.03
CA TYR A 417 7.93 11.27 -16.63
C TYR A 417 9.00 12.33 -16.41
N VAL A 418 10.14 12.19 -17.14
CA VAL A 418 11.23 13.17 -17.09
C VAL A 418 10.78 14.51 -17.68
N GLU A 419 10.08 14.51 -18.81
CA GLU A 419 9.58 15.74 -19.46
C GLU A 419 8.63 16.50 -18.52
N LYS A 420 7.63 15.84 -17.97
CA LYS A 420 6.66 16.46 -17.03
C LYS A 420 7.35 17.05 -15.79
N ALA A 421 8.35 16.37 -15.23
CA ALA A 421 9.11 16.88 -14.09
C ALA A 421 9.92 18.14 -14.47
N CYS A 422 10.54 18.16 -15.65
CA CYS A 422 11.26 19.33 -16.17
C CYS A 422 10.31 20.51 -16.43
N ASP A 423 9.20 20.27 -17.12
CA ASP A 423 8.22 21.30 -17.46
C ASP A 423 7.61 21.94 -16.22
N LEU A 424 7.25 21.12 -15.21
CA LEU A 424 6.72 21.63 -13.95
C LEU A 424 7.75 22.49 -13.18
N SER A 425 9.04 22.18 -13.34
CA SER A 425 10.13 22.93 -12.69
C SER A 425 10.52 24.24 -13.41
N ALA A 426 10.12 24.40 -14.68
CA ALA A 426 10.58 25.51 -15.51
C ALA A 426 9.92 26.86 -15.16
N ASN A 427 8.75 26.87 -14.54
CA ASN A 427 8.00 28.10 -14.22
C ASN A 427 7.69 28.20 -12.73
N LEU A 428 8.56 28.90 -11.98
CA LEU A 428 8.42 29.07 -10.53
C LEU A 428 7.16 29.84 -10.12
N GLU A 429 6.69 30.79 -10.93
CA GLU A 429 5.47 31.54 -10.62
C GLU A 429 4.26 30.61 -10.67
N ASN A 430 4.15 29.80 -11.74
CA ASN A 430 3.09 28.82 -11.85
C ASN A 430 3.17 27.75 -10.77
N LEU A 431 4.36 27.22 -10.49
CA LEU A 431 4.58 26.22 -9.44
C LEU A 431 4.19 26.76 -8.05
N SER A 432 4.47 28.06 -7.79
CA SER A 432 4.06 28.73 -6.55
C SER A 432 2.53 28.84 -6.43
N LYS A 433 1.83 29.13 -7.55
CA LYS A 433 0.35 29.15 -7.59
C LYS A 433 -0.21 27.75 -7.31
N ILE A 434 0.30 26.73 -8.01
CA ILE A 434 -0.08 25.32 -7.78
C ILE A 434 0.08 24.96 -6.30
N ARG A 435 1.23 25.26 -5.71
CA ARG A 435 1.51 24.96 -4.30
C ARG A 435 0.45 25.53 -3.35
N GLN A 436 -0.01 26.74 -3.57
CA GLN A 436 -1.02 27.38 -2.72
C GLN A 436 -2.43 26.84 -2.97
N GLN A 437 -2.72 26.36 -4.16
CA GLN A 437 -4.04 25.88 -4.58
C GLN A 437 -4.29 24.39 -4.22
N LEU A 438 -3.27 23.55 -4.23
CA LEU A 438 -3.41 22.09 -4.06
C LEU A 438 -4.16 21.67 -2.80
N ARG A 439 -3.88 22.29 -1.64
CA ARG A 439 -4.60 21.93 -0.42
C ARG A 439 -6.08 22.31 -0.45
N PRO A 440 -6.50 23.51 -0.88
CA PRO A 440 -7.90 23.84 -1.16
C PRO A 440 -8.56 22.85 -2.13
N GLU A 441 -7.92 22.54 -3.25
CA GLU A 441 -8.42 21.59 -4.26
C GLU A 441 -8.59 20.19 -3.67
N MET A 442 -7.58 19.69 -2.95
CA MET A 442 -7.67 18.41 -2.27
C MET A 442 -8.81 18.39 -1.25
N ASN A 443 -9.00 19.47 -0.46
CA ASN A 443 -10.08 19.54 0.52
C ASN A 443 -11.47 19.53 -0.13
N ALA A 444 -11.61 20.03 -1.36
CA ALA A 444 -12.83 19.99 -2.15
C ALA A 444 -13.03 18.65 -2.90
N SER A 445 -11.99 17.83 -3.00
CA SER A 445 -11.99 16.61 -3.81
C SER A 445 -12.69 15.43 -3.11
N PRO A 446 -13.06 14.38 -3.88
CA PRO A 446 -13.60 13.14 -3.35
C PRO A 446 -12.73 12.47 -2.28
N LEU A 447 -11.41 12.66 -2.29
CA LEU A 447 -10.48 12.12 -1.28
C LEU A 447 -10.76 12.63 0.14
N ARG A 448 -11.49 13.75 0.30
CA ARG A 448 -11.79 14.37 1.60
C ARG A 448 -13.26 14.27 1.99
N GLN A 449 -14.11 13.76 1.11
CA GLN A 449 -15.55 13.65 1.35
C GLN A 449 -15.88 12.34 2.08
N GLU A 450 -15.46 12.23 3.34
CA GLU A 450 -15.52 10.98 4.12
C GLU A 450 -16.93 10.37 4.19
N LYS A 451 -17.96 11.16 4.47
CA LYS A 451 -19.36 10.68 4.57
C LYS A 451 -19.91 10.21 3.23
N ASP A 452 -19.60 10.91 2.16
CA ASP A 452 -20.04 10.54 0.82
C ASP A 452 -19.37 9.26 0.36
N PHE A 453 -18.07 9.14 0.58
CA PHE A 453 -17.32 7.92 0.32
C PHE A 453 -17.91 6.69 1.05
N VAL A 454 -18.14 6.81 2.37
CA VAL A 454 -18.68 5.69 3.17
C VAL A 454 -20.09 5.32 2.70
N LYS A 455 -20.92 6.28 2.31
CA LYS A 455 -22.24 6.01 1.72
C LYS A 455 -22.14 5.16 0.44
N HIS A 456 -21.20 5.46 -0.47
CA HIS A 456 -20.97 4.66 -1.68
C HIS A 456 -20.41 3.26 -1.37
N LEU A 457 -19.54 3.17 -0.36
CA LEU A 457 -19.02 1.89 0.14
C LEU A 457 -20.15 1.02 0.70
N GLU A 458 -21.05 1.58 1.49
CA GLU A 458 -22.22 0.89 2.04
C GLU A 458 -23.22 0.45 0.97
N GLN A 459 -23.46 1.28 -0.05
CA GLN A 459 -24.24 0.89 -1.21
C GLN A 459 -23.60 -0.29 -1.94
N THR A 460 -22.28 -0.31 -2.04
CA THR A 460 -21.52 -1.43 -2.62
C THR A 460 -21.70 -2.71 -1.79
N TYR A 461 -21.65 -2.63 -0.47
CA TYR A 461 -21.93 -3.78 0.40
C TYR A 461 -23.36 -4.31 0.21
N GLN A 462 -24.34 -3.44 0.13
CA GLN A 462 -25.71 -3.83 -0.16
C GLN A 462 -25.84 -4.54 -1.53
N GLN A 463 -25.18 -4.02 -2.56
CA GLN A 463 -25.18 -4.62 -3.89
C GLN A 463 -24.51 -6.01 -3.90
N MET A 464 -23.34 -6.15 -3.25
CA MET A 464 -22.66 -7.45 -3.12
C MET A 464 -23.53 -8.46 -2.38
N TRP A 465 -24.20 -8.02 -1.32
CA TRP A 465 -25.15 -8.86 -0.58
C TRP A 465 -26.33 -9.30 -1.42
N ASN A 466 -26.93 -8.39 -2.19
CA ASN A 466 -28.02 -8.73 -3.11
C ASN A 466 -27.58 -9.69 -4.20
N CYS A 467 -26.38 -9.53 -4.75
CA CYS A 467 -25.78 -10.47 -5.70
C CYS A 467 -25.62 -11.89 -5.08
N PHE A 468 -25.23 -11.97 -3.81
CA PHE A 468 -25.13 -13.26 -3.10
C PHE A 468 -26.51 -13.91 -2.94
N LEU A 469 -27.54 -13.16 -2.52
CA LEU A 469 -28.90 -13.68 -2.36
C LEU A 469 -29.49 -14.18 -3.69
N ALA A 470 -29.27 -13.44 -4.76
CA ALA A 470 -29.76 -13.81 -6.11
C ALA A 470 -29.14 -15.11 -6.66
N ARG A 471 -27.91 -15.48 -6.22
CA ARG A 471 -27.28 -16.76 -6.59
C ARG A 471 -27.84 -17.95 -5.82
N LYS A 472 -28.58 -17.74 -4.75
CA LYS A 472 -29.16 -18.79 -3.88
C LYS A 472 -30.66 -18.96 -4.08
N ALA A 473 -31.31 -18.01 -4.74
CA ALA A 473 -32.71 -18.10 -5.16
C ALA A 473 -32.85 -18.87 -6.48
#